data_7dcd90c30715fbac2a33e5c1da4cc2af
#
_entry.id   7dcd90c30715fbac2a33e5c1da4cc2af
#
_cell.length_a   1.000
_cell.length_b   1.000
_cell.length_c   1.000
_cell.angle_alpha   90.00
_cell.angle_beta   90.00
_cell.angle_gamma   90.00
#
_symmetry.space_group_name_H-M   'P 1'
#
loop_
_entity.id
_entity.type
_entity.pdbx_description
1 polymer ?
#
loop_
_entity_poly.entity_id
_entity_poly.type
_entity_poly.pdbx_seq_one_letter_code
_entity_poly.pdbx_strand_id
1 'polypeptide(L)'
;MNGNTIENAVYKVTLDKNGDIASLVDKRYGRELVEQGKAFRLAIFEGNPSTEWPAWEVLKEVVDKTPRAVTDNVSVSVGEEGSVRASLKVERTYGDSKFTQYITLTDGAQDDRIDIRTTVDWNSRNTLLKAEFPMSVSNAKAAYDLGIGFIERGNNTATAYEVPALKWADLTDADGSYGISVLNDCKYGWDKPADNTIRLTLI
;
A
#
# COMPACT_ATOMS: atom_id res chain seq x y z
N MET A 1 -17.99 8.22 12.53
CA MET A 1 -17.81 7.97 11.10
C MET A 1 -18.43 9.12 10.32
N ASN A 2 -17.79 9.62 9.28
CA ASN A 2 -18.32 10.74 8.48
C ASN A 2 -17.94 10.51 7.00
N GLY A 3 -18.90 9.96 6.22
CA GLY A 3 -18.75 9.74 4.78
C GLY A 3 -17.54 8.87 4.39
N ASN A 4 -16.41 9.49 4.14
CA ASN A 4 -15.16 8.86 3.72
C ASN A 4 -14.08 8.83 4.83
N THR A 5 -14.45 9.03 6.09
CA THR A 5 -13.51 9.09 7.22
C THR A 5 -13.91 8.11 8.32
N ILE A 6 -12.94 7.33 8.81
CA ILE A 6 -13.05 6.54 10.04
C ILE A 6 -11.96 6.95 11.02
N GLU A 7 -12.25 6.81 12.30
CA GLU A 7 -11.35 7.25 13.35
C GLU A 7 -11.55 6.39 14.61
N ASN A 8 -10.45 6.07 15.28
CA ASN A 8 -10.41 5.48 16.61
C ASN A 8 -9.59 6.37 17.56
N ALA A 9 -9.19 5.87 18.72
CA ALA A 9 -8.36 6.61 19.68
C ALA A 9 -6.97 6.95 19.12
N VAL A 10 -6.42 6.10 18.22
CA VAL A 10 -5.04 6.15 17.73
C VAL A 10 -4.95 6.80 16.35
N TYR A 11 -5.79 6.39 15.42
CA TYR A 11 -5.71 6.80 14.01
C TYR A 11 -6.96 7.51 13.52
N LYS A 12 -6.74 8.41 12.56
CA LYS A 12 -7.77 8.97 11.71
C LYS A 12 -7.42 8.73 10.26
N VAL A 13 -8.27 8.01 9.53
CA VAL A 13 -8.11 7.66 8.10
C VAL A 13 -9.13 8.43 7.29
N THR A 14 -8.69 9.09 6.24
CA THR A 14 -9.58 9.80 5.30
C THR A 14 -9.27 9.34 3.87
N LEU A 15 -10.31 8.91 3.16
CA LEU A 15 -10.23 8.55 1.76
C LEU A 15 -10.52 9.75 0.87
N ASP A 16 -9.85 9.80 -0.29
CA ASP A 16 -10.17 10.74 -1.35
C ASP A 16 -11.36 10.25 -2.20
N LYS A 17 -11.67 11.00 -3.25
CA LYS A 17 -12.75 10.68 -4.21
C LYS A 17 -12.49 9.38 -4.99
N ASN A 18 -11.25 8.90 -5.04
CA ASN A 18 -10.86 7.67 -5.73
C ASN A 18 -10.89 6.46 -4.79
N GLY A 19 -11.22 6.65 -3.51
CA GLY A 19 -11.19 5.61 -2.49
C GLY A 19 -9.77 5.26 -2.03
N ASP A 20 -8.78 6.11 -2.34
CA ASP A 20 -7.40 5.95 -1.87
C ASP A 20 -7.22 6.64 -0.52
N ILE A 21 -6.32 6.14 0.33
CA ILE A 21 -6.04 6.75 1.65
C ILE A 21 -5.20 8.01 1.41
N ALA A 22 -5.86 9.16 1.39
CA ALA A 22 -5.23 10.46 1.16
C ALA A 22 -4.70 11.10 2.45
N SER A 23 -5.22 10.68 3.61
CA SER A 23 -4.71 11.13 4.91
C SER A 23 -4.82 9.99 5.92
N LEU A 24 -3.75 9.81 6.66
CA LEU A 24 -3.63 8.87 7.75
C LEU A 24 -2.88 9.55 8.89
N VAL A 25 -3.63 10.04 9.88
CA VAL A 25 -3.04 10.75 11.03
C VAL A 25 -2.86 9.82 12.21
N ASP A 26 -1.63 9.71 12.72
CA ASP A 26 -1.38 9.18 14.05
C ASP A 26 -1.68 10.27 15.08
N LYS A 27 -2.78 10.10 15.80
CA LYS A 27 -3.29 11.10 16.77
C LYS A 27 -2.41 11.23 18.00
N ARG A 28 -1.63 10.18 18.34
CA ARG A 28 -0.71 10.19 19.49
C ARG A 28 0.39 11.21 19.32
N TYR A 29 0.82 11.40 18.07
CA TYR A 29 1.91 12.31 17.71
C TYR A 29 1.44 13.52 16.89
N GLY A 30 0.14 13.58 16.51
CA GLY A 30 -0.39 14.59 15.59
C GLY A 30 0.29 14.56 14.22
N ARG A 31 0.76 13.38 13.79
CA ARG A 31 1.58 13.21 12.59
C ARG A 31 0.77 12.64 11.43
N GLU A 32 0.81 13.31 10.27
CA GLU A 32 0.35 12.77 9.00
C GLU A 32 1.36 11.72 8.50
N LEU A 33 0.87 10.55 8.08
CA LEU A 33 1.70 9.42 7.64
C LEU A 33 1.77 9.30 6.12
N VAL A 34 0.86 9.92 5.39
CA VAL A 34 0.88 9.97 3.93
C VAL A 34 1.70 11.17 3.46
N GLU A 35 2.49 11.00 2.39
CA GLU A 35 3.19 12.12 1.76
C GLU A 35 2.19 13.18 1.27
N GLN A 36 2.49 14.44 1.51
CA GLN A 36 1.61 15.56 1.12
C GLN A 36 1.27 15.53 -0.38
N GLY A 37 -0.02 15.54 -0.69
CA GLY A 37 -0.53 15.52 -2.07
C GLY A 37 -0.48 14.16 -2.75
N LYS A 38 -0.15 13.09 -2.01
CA LYS A 38 -0.19 11.69 -2.46
C LYS A 38 -1.27 10.90 -1.71
N ALA A 39 -1.36 9.60 -1.99
CA ALA A 39 -2.24 8.68 -1.31
C ALA A 39 -1.66 7.26 -1.29
N PHE A 40 -1.96 6.46 -0.27
CA PHE A 40 -1.76 5.01 -0.33
C PHE A 40 -2.82 4.42 -1.25
N ARG A 41 -2.39 3.69 -2.28
CA ARG A 41 -3.28 3.34 -3.39
C ARG A 41 -2.94 2.00 -4.05
N LEU A 42 -3.86 1.52 -4.87
CA LEU A 42 -3.58 0.48 -5.85
C LEU A 42 -3.00 1.12 -7.12
N ALA A 43 -1.92 0.55 -7.62
CA ALA A 43 -1.14 1.06 -8.74
C ALA A 43 -1.00 -0.01 -9.82
N ILE A 44 -1.42 0.30 -11.05
CA ILE A 44 -1.32 -0.56 -12.23
C ILE A 44 -0.13 -0.14 -13.09
N PHE A 45 0.74 -1.10 -13.40
CA PHE A 45 1.83 -0.96 -14.35
C PHE A 45 1.46 -1.71 -15.63
N GLU A 46 1.25 -0.99 -16.72
CA GLU A 46 0.79 -1.53 -17.99
C GLU A 46 1.96 -1.94 -18.90
N GLY A 47 1.73 -2.97 -19.71
CA GLY A 47 2.63 -3.38 -20.78
C GLY A 47 3.90 -4.06 -20.26
N ASN A 48 3.78 -5.28 -19.73
CA ASN A 48 4.93 -6.13 -19.47
C ASN A 48 5.44 -6.72 -20.80
N PRO A 49 6.65 -6.33 -21.28
CA PRO A 49 7.16 -6.79 -22.57
C PRO A 49 7.88 -8.15 -22.48
N SER A 50 7.95 -8.79 -21.31
CA SER A 50 8.57 -10.10 -21.19
C SER A 50 7.88 -11.11 -22.10
N THR A 51 8.65 -11.76 -22.99
CA THR A 51 8.17 -12.77 -23.93
C THR A 51 8.50 -14.20 -23.52
N GLU A 52 9.53 -14.37 -22.71
CA GLU A 52 9.99 -15.70 -22.27
C GLU A 52 9.33 -16.15 -20.97
N TRP A 53 9.26 -15.24 -19.98
CA TRP A 53 8.79 -15.54 -18.63
C TRP A 53 7.76 -14.53 -18.11
N PRO A 54 6.67 -14.27 -18.86
CA PRO A 54 5.75 -13.17 -18.54
C PRO A 54 5.04 -13.31 -17.19
N ALA A 55 4.99 -14.52 -16.62
CA ALA A 55 4.39 -14.77 -15.31
C ALA A 55 5.40 -14.74 -14.17
N TRP A 56 6.70 -14.69 -14.45
CA TRP A 56 7.76 -14.77 -13.44
C TRP A 56 8.66 -13.56 -13.42
N GLU A 57 8.77 -12.89 -14.56
CA GLU A 57 9.71 -11.81 -14.75
C GLU A 57 9.02 -10.46 -14.62
N VAL A 58 9.51 -9.66 -13.69
CA VAL A 58 9.21 -8.24 -13.59
C VAL A 58 10.40 -7.49 -14.15
N LEU A 59 10.20 -6.76 -15.26
CA LEU A 59 11.27 -5.98 -15.89
C LEU A 59 11.38 -4.60 -15.25
N LYS A 60 12.63 -4.12 -15.15
CA LYS A 60 12.89 -2.78 -14.59
C LYS A 60 12.11 -1.69 -15.32
N GLU A 61 12.08 -1.73 -16.64
CA GLU A 61 11.34 -0.77 -17.47
C GLU A 61 9.82 -0.75 -17.18
N VAL A 62 9.26 -1.80 -16.58
CA VAL A 62 7.86 -1.84 -16.15
C VAL A 62 7.70 -1.07 -14.83
N VAL A 63 8.53 -1.37 -13.84
CA VAL A 63 8.43 -0.72 -12.51
C VAL A 63 8.90 0.73 -12.50
N ASP A 64 9.68 1.16 -13.50
CA ASP A 64 10.10 2.54 -13.69
C ASP A 64 8.99 3.42 -14.31
N LYS A 65 7.94 2.82 -14.90
CA LYS A 65 6.81 3.59 -15.44
C LYS A 65 6.05 4.30 -14.33
N THR A 66 5.44 5.42 -14.66
CA THR A 66 4.42 6.03 -13.81
C THR A 66 3.18 5.13 -13.79
N PRO A 67 2.80 4.55 -12.64
CA PRO A 67 1.65 3.66 -12.60
C PRO A 67 0.33 4.42 -12.75
N ARG A 68 -0.65 3.76 -13.34
CA ARG A 68 -2.04 4.22 -13.36
C ARG A 68 -2.73 3.86 -12.05
N ALA A 69 -3.42 4.82 -11.45
CA ALA A 69 -4.29 4.56 -10.32
C ALA A 69 -5.56 3.80 -10.75
N VAL A 70 -6.11 2.98 -9.86
CA VAL A 70 -7.39 2.28 -10.09
C VAL A 70 -8.52 3.20 -9.68
N THR A 71 -9.09 3.94 -10.64
CA THR A 71 -10.05 5.04 -10.38
C THR A 71 -11.35 4.92 -11.16
N ASP A 72 -11.59 3.80 -11.85
CA ASP A 72 -12.81 3.62 -12.64
C ASP A 72 -13.94 3.04 -11.76
N ASN A 73 -15.17 3.55 -11.93
CA ASN A 73 -16.38 3.12 -11.23
C ASN A 73 -16.22 3.07 -9.69
N VAL A 74 -15.61 4.09 -9.12
CA VAL A 74 -15.35 4.15 -7.68
C VAL A 74 -16.64 4.35 -6.89
N SER A 75 -16.82 3.52 -5.86
CA SER A 75 -17.86 3.65 -4.85
C SER A 75 -17.23 3.52 -3.47
N VAL A 76 -17.49 4.49 -2.59
CA VAL A 76 -17.10 4.45 -1.18
C VAL A 76 -18.37 4.38 -0.34
N SER A 77 -18.44 3.42 0.56
CA SER A 77 -19.58 3.22 1.45
C SER A 77 -19.12 2.77 2.83
N VAL A 78 -20.01 2.82 3.80
CA VAL A 78 -19.81 2.22 5.11
C VAL A 78 -19.80 0.70 4.94
N GLY A 79 -18.71 0.04 5.34
CA GLY A 79 -18.62 -1.41 5.33
C GLY A 79 -19.17 -2.00 6.62
N GLU A 80 -18.70 -1.51 7.76
CA GLU A 80 -19.12 -1.95 9.09
C GLU A 80 -19.10 -0.74 10.04
N GLU A 81 -20.10 -0.67 10.90
CA GLU A 81 -20.20 0.36 11.93
C GLU A 81 -20.51 -0.30 13.28
N GLY A 82 -19.57 -0.21 14.21
CA GLY A 82 -19.69 -0.80 15.54
C GLY A 82 -18.75 -0.16 16.54
N SER A 83 -18.98 -0.44 17.83
CA SER A 83 -18.17 0.10 18.93
C SER A 83 -16.78 -0.55 19.04
N VAL A 84 -16.59 -1.74 18.45
CA VAL A 84 -15.32 -2.48 18.49
C VAL A 84 -14.54 -2.31 17.19
N ARG A 85 -15.25 -2.16 16.08
CA ARG A 85 -14.67 -2.09 14.74
C ARG A 85 -15.51 -1.25 13.81
N ALA A 86 -14.85 -0.47 12.96
CA ALA A 86 -15.47 0.30 11.90
C ALA A 86 -14.67 0.15 10.60
N SER A 87 -15.36 0.12 9.46
CA SER A 87 -14.70 0.03 8.16
C SER A 87 -15.36 0.88 7.09
N LEU A 88 -14.54 1.33 6.14
CA LEU A 88 -14.99 1.85 4.84
C LEU A 88 -14.82 0.75 3.79
N LYS A 89 -15.83 0.56 2.96
CA LYS A 89 -15.81 -0.31 1.79
C LYS A 89 -15.58 0.53 0.56
N VAL A 90 -14.56 0.16 -0.23
CA VAL A 90 -14.26 0.77 -1.53
C VAL A 90 -14.42 -0.28 -2.61
N GLU A 91 -15.22 0.00 -3.63
CA GLU A 91 -15.36 -0.83 -4.82
C GLU A 91 -14.92 -0.01 -6.03
N ARG A 92 -14.17 -0.63 -6.94
CA ARG A 92 -13.65 0.02 -8.16
C ARG A 92 -13.28 -1.00 -9.21
N THR A 93 -13.06 -0.56 -10.44
CA THR A 93 -12.70 -1.42 -11.57
C THR A 93 -11.46 -0.91 -12.31
N TYR A 94 -10.85 -1.81 -13.06
CA TYR A 94 -9.85 -1.52 -14.07
C TYR A 94 -10.05 -2.49 -15.24
N GLY A 95 -10.56 -2.00 -16.37
CA GLY A 95 -11.07 -2.85 -17.44
C GLY A 95 -12.13 -3.83 -16.89
N ASP A 96 -11.93 -5.13 -17.14
CA ASP A 96 -12.83 -6.19 -16.64
C ASP A 96 -12.46 -6.67 -15.23
N SER A 97 -11.40 -6.15 -14.63
CA SER A 97 -10.98 -6.51 -13.27
C SER A 97 -11.76 -5.68 -12.23
N LYS A 98 -12.09 -6.33 -11.10
CA LYS A 98 -12.85 -5.72 -10.01
C LYS A 98 -12.07 -5.77 -8.70
N PHE A 99 -12.21 -4.72 -7.92
CA PHE A 99 -11.52 -4.57 -6.64
C PHE A 99 -12.52 -4.20 -5.56
N THR A 100 -12.45 -4.90 -4.44
CA THR A 100 -13.18 -4.55 -3.22
C THR A 100 -12.18 -4.45 -2.08
N GLN A 101 -12.11 -3.29 -1.44
CA GLN A 101 -11.26 -3.07 -0.26
C GLN A 101 -12.11 -2.72 0.95
N TYR A 102 -11.77 -3.30 2.10
CA TYR A 102 -12.25 -2.87 3.40
C TYR A 102 -11.09 -2.27 4.16
N ILE A 103 -11.18 -0.99 4.48
CA ILE A 103 -10.21 -0.27 5.30
C ILE A 103 -10.82 -0.19 6.69
N THR A 104 -10.18 -0.83 7.66
CA THR A 104 -10.77 -1.12 8.96
C THR A 104 -9.89 -0.58 10.09
N LEU A 105 -10.52 0.06 11.06
CA LEU A 105 -9.96 0.38 12.36
C LEU A 105 -10.70 -0.41 13.44
N THR A 106 -9.95 -0.92 14.40
CA THR A 106 -10.49 -1.52 15.63
C THR A 106 -10.33 -0.56 16.80
N ASP A 107 -11.17 -0.72 17.83
CA ASP A 107 -11.04 0.00 19.08
C ASP A 107 -10.41 -0.95 20.12
N GLY A 108 -9.26 -0.58 20.65
CA GLY A 108 -8.53 -1.37 21.63
C GLY A 108 -7.12 -0.85 21.86
N ALA A 109 -6.63 -0.97 23.09
CA ALA A 109 -5.34 -0.42 23.50
C ALA A 109 -4.11 -1.15 22.92
N GLN A 110 -4.31 -2.18 22.08
CA GLN A 110 -3.23 -2.98 21.51
C GLN A 110 -3.29 -3.11 19.97
N ASP A 111 -4.30 -2.53 19.32
CA ASP A 111 -4.47 -2.62 17.87
C ASP A 111 -4.01 -1.32 17.16
N ASP A 112 -2.72 -1.03 17.28
CA ASP A 112 -2.06 0.11 16.63
C ASP A 112 -1.82 -0.15 15.14
N ARG A 113 -2.86 -0.61 14.41
CA ARG A 113 -2.77 -0.89 12.98
C ARG A 113 -4.04 -0.55 12.23
N ILE A 114 -3.89 -0.45 10.94
CA ILE A 114 -4.99 -0.30 9.99
C ILE A 114 -5.01 -1.56 9.13
N ASP A 115 -6.14 -2.26 9.12
CA ASP A 115 -6.30 -3.46 8.29
C ASP A 115 -6.90 -3.06 6.93
N ILE A 116 -6.23 -3.45 5.85
CA ILE A 116 -6.69 -3.24 4.47
C ILE A 116 -6.91 -4.61 3.83
N ARG A 117 -8.14 -5.10 3.88
CA ARG A 117 -8.52 -6.34 3.22
C ARG A 117 -8.90 -6.06 1.78
N THR A 118 -8.14 -6.62 0.84
CA THR A 118 -8.36 -6.44 -0.60
C THR A 118 -8.79 -7.76 -1.25
N THR A 119 -9.93 -7.75 -1.93
CA THR A 119 -10.39 -8.82 -2.80
C THR A 119 -10.28 -8.35 -4.24
N VAL A 120 -9.65 -9.17 -5.09
CA VAL A 120 -9.41 -8.86 -6.49
C VAL A 120 -9.99 -9.98 -7.36
N ASP A 121 -10.89 -9.61 -8.28
CA ASP A 121 -11.31 -10.44 -9.42
C ASP A 121 -10.50 -9.95 -10.63
N TRP A 122 -9.39 -10.68 -10.91
CA TRP A 122 -8.39 -10.22 -11.86
C TRP A 122 -8.63 -10.74 -13.26
N ASN A 123 -8.89 -9.85 -14.21
CA ASN A 123 -9.16 -10.16 -15.62
C ASN A 123 -8.31 -9.30 -16.58
N SER A 124 -7.21 -8.74 -16.10
CA SER A 124 -6.28 -7.94 -16.89
C SER A 124 -5.08 -8.78 -17.35
N ARG A 125 -4.54 -8.47 -18.53
CA ARG A 125 -3.37 -9.15 -19.12
C ARG A 125 -2.23 -8.18 -19.29
N ASN A 126 -0.98 -8.68 -19.23
CA ASN A 126 0.25 -7.91 -19.41
C ASN A 126 0.33 -6.68 -18.51
N THR A 127 -0.19 -6.81 -17.29
CA THR A 127 -0.22 -5.75 -16.29
C THR A 127 0.23 -6.29 -14.94
N LEU A 128 0.87 -5.43 -14.15
CA LEU A 128 1.33 -5.70 -12.80
C LEU A 128 0.52 -4.82 -11.83
N LEU A 129 0.02 -5.40 -10.76
CA LEU A 129 -0.70 -4.70 -9.70
C LEU A 129 0.18 -4.59 -8.47
N LYS A 130 0.35 -3.37 -7.95
CA LYS A 130 1.02 -3.11 -6.68
C LYS A 130 0.14 -2.30 -5.73
N ALA A 131 0.37 -2.45 -4.43
CA ALA A 131 -0.02 -1.48 -3.43
C ALA A 131 1.16 -0.50 -3.25
N GLU A 132 0.90 0.80 -3.38
CA GLU A 132 1.90 1.86 -3.30
C GLU A 132 1.67 2.73 -2.06
N PHE A 133 2.72 2.95 -1.30
CA PHE A 133 2.71 3.67 -0.02
C PHE A 133 3.72 4.83 -0.05
N PRO A 134 3.35 6.00 -0.60
CA PRO A 134 4.14 7.22 -0.46
C PRO A 134 3.96 7.80 0.95
N MET A 135 4.97 7.63 1.79
CA MET A 135 4.93 7.92 3.22
C MET A 135 5.50 9.30 3.55
N SER A 136 5.16 9.83 4.72
CA SER A 136 5.76 11.07 5.26
C SER A 136 7.13 10.84 5.91
N VAL A 137 7.52 9.59 6.14
CA VAL A 137 8.86 9.20 6.58
C VAL A 137 9.80 9.03 5.39
N SER A 138 11.09 9.27 5.57
CA SER A 138 12.08 9.24 4.49
C SER A 138 13.41 8.66 4.92
N ASN A 139 13.89 7.67 4.16
CA ASN A 139 15.20 7.06 4.34
C ASN A 139 15.65 6.43 3.01
N ALA A 140 16.93 6.52 2.70
CA ALA A 140 17.51 5.84 1.53
C ALA A 140 17.42 4.31 1.63
N LYS A 141 17.22 3.75 2.82
CA LYS A 141 17.06 2.32 3.07
C LYS A 141 15.74 2.02 3.75
N ALA A 142 15.23 0.81 3.51
CA ALA A 142 14.13 0.21 4.26
C ALA A 142 14.56 -1.17 4.77
N ALA A 143 13.98 -1.63 5.87
CA ALA A 143 14.17 -2.96 6.41
C ALA A 143 13.13 -3.92 5.85
N TYR A 144 13.55 -5.14 5.53
CA TYR A 144 12.72 -6.19 4.92
C TYR A 144 12.85 -7.51 5.68
N ASP A 145 11.71 -8.12 5.98
CA ASP A 145 11.63 -9.38 6.71
C ASP A 145 12.21 -10.56 5.89
N LEU A 146 13.04 -11.35 6.53
CA LEU A 146 13.60 -12.61 5.99
C LEU A 146 13.12 -13.84 6.76
N GLY A 147 12.16 -13.70 7.66
CA GLY A 147 11.66 -14.77 8.54
C GLY A 147 12.54 -15.01 9.76
N ILE A 148 13.85 -15.08 9.60
CA ILE A 148 14.84 -15.08 10.68
C ILE A 148 15.70 -13.83 10.54
N GLY A 149 15.30 -12.75 11.20
CA GLY A 149 15.92 -11.46 11.08
C GLY A 149 15.40 -10.64 9.89
N PHE A 150 16.12 -9.61 9.55
CA PHE A 150 15.78 -8.67 8.46
C PHE A 150 17.03 -8.24 7.71
N ILE A 151 16.82 -7.64 6.55
CA ILE A 151 17.87 -7.04 5.74
C ILE A 151 17.49 -5.60 5.36
N GLU A 152 18.45 -4.69 5.38
CA GLU A 152 18.27 -3.36 4.81
C GLU A 152 18.60 -3.34 3.32
N ARG A 153 17.73 -2.71 2.53
CA ARG A 153 17.93 -2.49 1.09
C ARG A 153 17.61 -1.06 0.72
N GLY A 154 18.36 -0.56 -0.26
CA GLY A 154 18.19 0.79 -0.78
C GLY A 154 17.05 0.94 -1.79
N ASN A 155 17.01 2.11 -2.43
CA ASN A 155 16.11 2.37 -3.55
C ASN A 155 16.42 1.48 -4.75
N ASN A 156 15.46 1.39 -5.68
CA ASN A 156 15.58 0.61 -6.91
C ASN A 156 16.87 0.95 -7.66
N THR A 157 17.58 -0.10 -8.10
CA THR A 157 18.80 -0.01 -8.92
C THR A 157 18.59 -0.76 -10.24
N ALA A 158 19.62 -0.79 -11.08
CA ALA A 158 19.56 -1.56 -12.33
C ALA A 158 19.39 -3.08 -12.13
N THR A 159 19.79 -3.60 -10.97
CA THR A 159 19.81 -5.04 -10.67
C THR A 159 18.97 -5.44 -9.45
N ALA A 160 18.48 -4.48 -8.66
CA ALA A 160 17.63 -4.70 -7.48
C ALA A 160 16.49 -3.69 -7.53
N TYR A 161 15.43 -4.03 -8.21
CA TYR A 161 14.22 -3.21 -8.43
C TYR A 161 12.91 -3.97 -8.17
N GLU A 162 13.01 -5.23 -7.84
CA GLU A 162 12.00 -6.08 -7.22
C GLU A 162 12.76 -7.01 -6.29
N VAL A 163 12.50 -6.92 -4.99
CA VAL A 163 13.26 -7.64 -3.96
C VAL A 163 12.31 -8.48 -3.10
N PRO A 164 12.75 -9.67 -2.65
CA PRO A 164 11.91 -10.51 -1.82
C PRO A 164 11.91 -10.05 -0.36
N ALA A 165 10.73 -10.10 0.26
CA ALA A 165 10.59 -10.10 1.70
C ALA A 165 9.37 -10.95 2.08
N LEU A 166 9.26 -11.39 3.34
CA LEU A 166 8.19 -12.28 3.74
C LEU A 166 6.96 -11.50 4.21
N LYS A 167 6.92 -11.08 5.45
CA LYS A 167 5.69 -10.58 6.06
C LYS A 167 5.61 -9.08 6.23
N TRP A 168 6.74 -8.39 6.20
CA TRP A 168 6.75 -6.95 6.42
C TRP A 168 7.92 -6.25 5.73
N ALA A 169 7.72 -4.98 5.47
CA ALA A 169 8.75 -4.00 5.17
C ALA A 169 8.52 -2.76 6.02
N ASP A 170 9.61 -2.18 6.51
CA ASP A 170 9.60 -1.02 7.39
C ASP A 170 10.39 0.12 6.77
N LEU A 171 9.83 1.32 6.82
CA LEU A 171 10.51 2.56 6.48
C LEU A 171 10.52 3.47 7.69
N THR A 172 11.68 3.65 8.27
CA THR A 172 11.93 4.52 9.43
C THR A 172 12.75 5.72 8.97
N ASP A 173 12.42 6.92 9.46
CA ASP A 173 13.19 8.14 9.21
C ASP A 173 14.67 7.92 9.44
N ALA A 174 15.54 8.60 8.67
CA ALA A 174 16.98 8.42 8.74
C ALA A 174 17.59 8.72 10.12
N ASP A 175 16.91 9.53 10.93
CA ASP A 175 17.28 9.84 12.30
C ASP A 175 16.70 8.86 13.34
N GLY A 176 15.91 7.89 12.90
CA GLY A 176 15.26 6.90 13.76
C GLY A 176 14.07 7.42 14.58
N SER A 177 13.58 8.61 14.30
CA SER A 177 12.55 9.28 15.13
C SER A 177 11.15 8.69 14.98
N TYR A 178 10.81 8.16 13.78
CA TYR A 178 9.51 7.57 13.49
C TYR A 178 9.61 6.59 12.33
N GLY A 179 8.81 5.53 12.37
CA GLY A 179 8.75 4.51 11.32
C GLY A 179 7.32 4.09 10.99
N ILE A 180 7.15 3.60 9.77
CA ILE A 180 5.90 3.04 9.26
C ILE A 180 6.19 1.67 8.66
N SER A 181 5.54 0.64 9.20
CA SER A 181 5.66 -0.71 8.69
C SER A 181 4.45 -1.10 7.87
N VAL A 182 4.68 -1.73 6.72
CA VAL A 182 3.65 -2.41 5.92
C VAL A 182 3.77 -3.90 6.16
N LEU A 183 2.69 -4.50 6.69
CA LEU A 183 2.58 -5.93 6.91
C LEU A 183 1.70 -6.54 5.83
N ASN A 184 1.98 -7.78 5.45
CA ASN A 184 1.16 -8.47 4.46
C ASN A 184 0.95 -9.96 4.82
N ASP A 185 -0.04 -10.56 4.15
CA ASP A 185 -0.30 -11.99 4.18
C ASP A 185 -0.02 -12.59 2.80
N CYS A 186 1.08 -13.36 2.69
CA CYS A 186 1.45 -14.15 1.50
C CYS A 186 1.76 -13.35 0.22
N LYS A 187 2.38 -12.15 0.33
CA LYS A 187 2.97 -11.41 -0.79
C LYS A 187 4.46 -11.19 -0.53
N TYR A 188 5.28 -11.33 -1.56
CA TYR A 188 6.73 -11.45 -1.39
C TYR A 188 7.55 -10.48 -2.21
N GLY A 189 6.98 -9.85 -3.23
CA GLY A 189 7.68 -8.90 -4.10
C GLY A 189 7.54 -7.48 -3.60
N TRP A 190 8.66 -6.78 -3.45
CA TRP A 190 8.72 -5.42 -2.96
C TRP A 190 9.65 -4.57 -3.80
N ASP A 191 9.36 -3.28 -3.89
CA ASP A 191 10.29 -2.32 -4.44
C ASP A 191 10.20 -0.96 -3.76
N LYS A 192 11.27 -0.19 -3.89
CA LYS A 192 11.43 1.12 -3.25
C LYS A 192 11.88 2.14 -4.30
N PRO A 193 10.94 2.83 -4.98
CA PRO A 193 11.29 3.74 -6.07
C PRO A 193 11.88 5.07 -5.60
N ALA A 194 11.67 5.45 -4.33
CA ALA A 194 12.11 6.70 -3.74
C ALA A 194 12.38 6.54 -2.24
N ASP A 195 13.02 7.54 -1.62
CA ASP A 195 13.37 7.50 -0.19
C ASP A 195 12.17 7.36 0.73
N ASN A 196 11.00 7.80 0.29
CA ASN A 196 9.77 7.82 1.06
C ASN A 196 8.66 6.90 0.53
N THR A 197 8.96 6.02 -0.42
CA THR A 197 7.93 5.19 -1.05
C THR A 197 8.32 3.72 -1.05
N ILE A 198 7.43 2.87 -0.53
CA ILE A 198 7.51 1.40 -0.64
C ILE A 198 6.32 0.92 -1.46
N ARG A 199 6.55 -0.11 -2.29
CA ARG A 199 5.49 -0.79 -3.04
C ARG A 199 5.53 -2.29 -2.79
N LEU A 200 4.35 -2.89 -2.64
CA LEU A 200 4.14 -4.33 -2.50
C LEU A 200 3.47 -4.88 -3.75
N THR A 201 4.05 -5.85 -4.39
CA THR A 201 3.48 -6.54 -5.56
C THR A 201 2.35 -7.47 -5.12
N LEU A 202 1.17 -7.31 -5.73
CA LEU A 202 -0.03 -8.09 -5.42
C LEU A 202 -0.31 -9.15 -6.50
N ILE A 203 -0.18 -8.79 -7.77
CA ILE A 203 -0.43 -9.66 -8.94
C ILE A 203 0.50 -9.25 -10.07
#